data_4294b4391640d24bd148050653faeafd
#
_entry.id   4294b4391640d24bd148050653faeafd
#
_cell.length_a   1.000
_cell.length_b   1.000
_cell.length_c   1.000
_cell.angle_alpha   90.00
_cell.angle_beta   90.00
_cell.angle_gamma   90.00
#
_symmetry.space_group_name_H-M   'P 1'
#
loop_
_entity.id
_entity.type
_entity.pdbx_description
1 polymer ?
#
loop_
_entity_poly.entity_id
_entity_poly.type
_entity_poly.pdbx_seq_one_letter_code
_entity_poly.pdbx_strand_id
1 'polypeptide(L)'
;MTLVLFLSFFLLLSQVSLAQESIHSSGGDGSASTGSVSISIGQLVYNEYSSGTGAEVQGVQQPYDLVKVKSVDPLALVQTNWGKDPILPTKVNILLTEGQTLQVEVTWNKSALNLYSRGTYTLQGTLTLPTYIDNTAQVRAKILVQVLPKPAPRDVTITNDTFIGSTTAFFIPVGDFVVNDPVDKIHVVSFLGDGYDNKFFEIKNNILFWSSAERAPGKTSFSIVVRVTDRDGNTLDKFFLIKRTRPDFSSVTIFNTFTPNGDRFNDTWGVPEVRFYEGVRISVYDRGGHRVFYTENPDIRWDGTYEGKELPIGSYYWVIEIGETGVTRRGMVNVIKK
;
A
#
# COMPACT_ATOMS: atom_id res chain seq x y z
N MET A 1 -22.03 14.50 -84.02
CA MET A 1 -23.44 14.45 -83.77
C MET A 1 -23.72 14.97 -82.40
N THR A 2 -23.97 16.16 -82.35
CA THR A 2 -24.63 17.16 -81.52
C THR A 2 -24.62 16.90 -79.98
N LEU A 3 -23.66 17.60 -79.31
CA LEU A 3 -23.59 17.84 -77.88
C LEU A 3 -24.55 18.98 -77.59
N VAL A 4 -25.58 18.75 -76.75
CA VAL A 4 -26.47 19.77 -76.25
C VAL A 4 -25.94 20.17 -74.83
N LEU A 5 -25.38 21.35 -74.76
CA LEU A 5 -24.96 22.01 -73.51
C LEU A 5 -26.20 22.60 -72.88
N PHE A 6 -26.65 22.09 -71.72
CA PHE A 6 -27.58 22.81 -70.84
C PHE A 6 -26.80 23.72 -69.87
N LEU A 7 -26.83 24.98 -70.21
CA LEU A 7 -26.30 26.05 -69.34
C LEU A 7 -27.44 26.43 -68.41
N SER A 8 -27.47 25.87 -67.19
CA SER A 8 -28.36 26.36 -66.13
C SER A 8 -27.75 27.59 -65.50
N PHE A 9 -28.36 28.70 -65.83
CA PHE A 9 -28.07 30.02 -65.31
C PHE A 9 -28.57 30.06 -63.86
N PHE A 10 -27.65 29.87 -62.89
CA PHE A 10 -27.95 30.09 -61.46
C PHE A 10 -27.90 31.58 -61.17
N LEU A 11 -29.08 32.18 -61.06
CA LEU A 11 -29.22 33.55 -60.65
C LEU A 11 -28.92 33.65 -59.16
N LEU A 12 -27.71 34.00 -58.82
CA LEU A 12 -27.35 34.41 -57.44
C LEU A 12 -28.03 35.77 -57.22
N LEU A 13 -29.17 35.74 -56.56
CA LEU A 13 -29.70 36.95 -55.88
C LEU A 13 -28.75 37.21 -54.67
N SER A 14 -27.77 38.07 -54.90
CA SER A 14 -27.08 38.73 -53.80
C SER A 14 -28.12 39.59 -53.08
N GLN A 15 -28.58 39.14 -51.96
CA GLN A 15 -29.27 39.99 -51.00
C GLN A 15 -28.24 41.05 -50.54
N VAL A 16 -28.30 42.19 -51.15
CA VAL A 16 -27.63 43.37 -50.60
C VAL A 16 -28.37 43.70 -49.34
N SER A 17 -27.86 43.27 -48.21
CA SER A 17 -28.23 43.80 -46.95
C SER A 17 -27.73 45.25 -46.93
N LEU A 18 -28.65 46.16 -47.18
CA LEU A 18 -28.40 47.58 -46.96
C LEU A 18 -28.27 47.73 -45.44
N ALA A 19 -27.03 47.71 -44.94
CA ALA A 19 -26.76 48.20 -43.62
C ALA A 19 -27.25 49.64 -43.57
N GLN A 20 -28.16 49.93 -42.68
CA GLN A 20 -28.71 51.29 -42.52
C GLN A 20 -27.58 52.17 -42.04
N GLU A 21 -27.01 52.99 -42.93
CA GLU A 21 -26.08 54.05 -42.56
C GLU A 21 -26.83 55.07 -41.81
N SER A 22 -26.57 55.21 -40.51
CA SER A 22 -27.07 56.33 -39.75
C SER A 22 -26.12 57.52 -39.92
N ILE A 23 -26.64 58.61 -40.40
CA ILE A 23 -25.91 59.87 -40.45
C ILE A 23 -25.96 60.51 -39.05
N HIS A 24 -24.89 60.32 -38.29
CA HIS A 24 -24.74 61.07 -37.04
C HIS A 24 -23.44 61.87 -37.08
N SER A 25 -23.50 63.06 -36.52
CA SER A 25 -22.39 63.99 -36.57
C SER A 25 -21.34 63.77 -35.50
N SER A 26 -21.65 62.99 -34.47
CA SER A 26 -20.78 62.72 -33.37
C SER A 26 -21.24 61.44 -32.60
N GLY A 27 -20.32 60.63 -32.07
CA GLY A 27 -20.58 59.52 -31.18
C GLY A 27 -19.31 59.06 -30.47
N GLY A 28 -19.46 58.36 -29.37
CA GLY A 28 -18.35 57.85 -28.63
C GLY A 28 -18.79 56.74 -27.68
N ASP A 29 -17.87 55.80 -27.45
CA ASP A 29 -18.03 54.69 -26.50
C ASP A 29 -17.16 54.90 -25.28
N GLY A 30 -17.73 54.77 -24.12
CA GLY A 30 -17.03 54.79 -22.84
C GLY A 30 -17.24 53.44 -22.12
N SER A 31 -16.16 52.82 -21.64
CA SER A 31 -16.25 51.59 -20.85
C SER A 31 -15.55 51.75 -19.51
N ALA A 32 -16.15 51.23 -18.45
CA ALA A 32 -15.59 51.13 -17.11
C ALA A 32 -15.82 49.72 -16.55
N SER A 33 -15.17 49.40 -15.47
CA SER A 33 -15.30 48.06 -14.82
C SER A 33 -16.74 47.73 -14.39
N THR A 34 -17.65 48.68 -14.37
CA THR A 34 -19.05 48.53 -13.94
C THR A 34 -20.08 48.68 -15.08
N GLY A 35 -19.65 48.91 -16.30
CA GLY A 35 -20.55 49.03 -17.45
C GLY A 35 -19.93 49.78 -18.62
N SER A 36 -20.61 49.78 -19.77
CA SER A 36 -20.25 50.56 -20.95
C SER A 36 -21.39 51.51 -21.33
N VAL A 37 -21.03 52.68 -21.81
CA VAL A 37 -21.97 53.68 -22.32
C VAL A 37 -21.54 54.06 -23.73
N SER A 38 -22.46 53.94 -24.68
CA SER A 38 -22.28 54.42 -26.04
C SER A 38 -23.21 55.60 -26.28
N ILE A 39 -22.69 56.65 -26.83
CA ILE A 39 -23.44 57.88 -27.12
C ILE A 39 -23.34 58.19 -28.63
N SER A 40 -24.49 58.42 -29.28
CA SER A 40 -24.53 58.97 -30.63
C SER A 40 -25.40 60.26 -30.63
N ILE A 41 -24.89 61.30 -31.27
CA ILE A 41 -25.56 62.58 -31.38
C ILE A 41 -26.02 62.76 -32.83
N GLY A 42 -27.33 63.08 -33.02
CA GLY A 42 -27.90 63.30 -34.36
C GLY A 42 -28.98 62.31 -34.79
N GLN A 43 -29.34 61.35 -33.96
CA GLN A 43 -30.48 60.51 -34.22
C GLN A 43 -31.78 61.16 -33.86
N LEU A 44 -32.64 61.39 -34.81
CA LEU A 44 -33.90 62.10 -34.64
C LEU A 44 -35.13 61.22 -34.40
N VAL A 45 -35.05 59.94 -34.67
CA VAL A 45 -36.18 59.00 -34.59
C VAL A 45 -35.75 57.70 -33.97
N TYR A 46 -36.49 57.23 -32.97
CA TYR A 46 -36.42 55.93 -32.33
C TYR A 46 -37.80 55.29 -32.42
N ASN A 47 -37.88 54.05 -32.95
CA ASN A 47 -39.13 53.32 -33.03
C ASN A 47 -38.94 51.94 -32.37
N GLU A 48 -39.83 51.60 -31.48
CA GLU A 48 -39.94 50.30 -30.88
C GLU A 48 -41.20 49.58 -31.37
N TYR A 49 -41.04 48.36 -31.89
CA TYR A 49 -42.16 47.50 -32.31
C TYR A 49 -42.13 46.26 -31.41
N SER A 50 -43.19 46.05 -30.64
CA SER A 50 -43.36 44.85 -29.85
C SER A 50 -44.51 44.00 -30.35
N SER A 51 -44.31 42.69 -30.45
CA SER A 51 -45.35 41.70 -30.76
C SER A 51 -45.33 40.61 -29.69
N GLY A 52 -46.39 39.81 -29.62
CA GLY A 52 -46.48 38.69 -28.64
C GLY A 52 -45.38 37.60 -28.76
N THR A 53 -44.54 37.67 -29.79
CA THR A 53 -43.44 36.72 -30.04
C THR A 53 -42.05 37.36 -30.04
N GLY A 54 -41.93 38.67 -29.83
CA GLY A 54 -40.67 39.37 -29.78
C GLY A 54 -40.80 40.88 -29.87
N ALA A 55 -39.76 41.63 -29.52
CA ALA A 55 -39.64 43.06 -29.72
C ALA A 55 -38.53 43.36 -30.73
N GLU A 56 -38.77 44.22 -31.68
CA GLU A 56 -37.79 44.76 -32.61
C GLU A 56 -37.58 46.24 -32.32
N VAL A 57 -36.34 46.65 -32.15
CA VAL A 57 -35.97 48.02 -31.86
C VAL A 57 -35.18 48.56 -33.04
N GLN A 58 -35.71 49.58 -33.71
CA GLN A 58 -35.06 50.28 -34.82
C GLN A 58 -34.36 51.52 -34.34
N GLY A 59 -33.05 51.58 -34.50
CA GLY A 59 -32.22 52.73 -34.15
C GLY A 59 -30.74 52.37 -34.31
N VAL A 60 -29.88 53.37 -34.12
CA VAL A 60 -28.41 53.14 -34.25
C VAL A 60 -27.83 52.37 -33.08
N GLN A 61 -28.48 52.49 -31.94
CA GLN A 61 -28.10 51.71 -30.75
C GLN A 61 -29.28 50.91 -30.24
N GLN A 62 -29.15 49.61 -30.32
CA GLN A 62 -30.09 48.68 -29.72
C GLN A 62 -29.62 48.33 -28.31
N PRO A 63 -30.54 48.33 -27.31
CA PRO A 63 -30.16 47.80 -26.00
C PRO A 63 -29.80 46.31 -26.15
N TYR A 64 -28.54 45.99 -25.89
CA TYR A 64 -28.11 44.62 -25.81
C TYR A 64 -28.59 44.05 -24.46
N ASP A 65 -29.68 43.29 -24.48
CA ASP A 65 -29.97 42.42 -23.34
C ASP A 65 -28.97 41.25 -23.34
N LEU A 66 -27.98 41.35 -22.47
CA LEU A 66 -27.03 40.28 -22.29
C LEU A 66 -27.76 39.01 -21.81
N VAL A 67 -27.59 37.94 -22.54
CA VAL A 67 -28.14 36.61 -22.15
C VAL A 67 -27.46 36.19 -20.86
N LYS A 68 -28.24 35.74 -19.86
CA LYS A 68 -27.70 35.41 -18.55
C LYS A 68 -27.48 33.90 -18.36
N VAL A 69 -26.46 33.57 -17.59
CA VAL A 69 -26.23 32.17 -17.15
C VAL A 69 -27.31 31.80 -16.12
N LYS A 70 -28.13 30.81 -16.40
CA LYS A 70 -29.14 30.26 -15.48
C LYS A 70 -28.57 29.22 -14.57
N SER A 71 -27.86 28.22 -15.12
CA SER A 71 -27.26 27.10 -14.38
C SER A 71 -26.14 26.43 -15.17
N VAL A 72 -25.37 25.59 -14.50
CA VAL A 72 -24.44 24.64 -15.12
C VAL A 72 -25.06 23.26 -15.03
N ASP A 73 -24.94 22.46 -16.08
CA ASP A 73 -25.42 21.09 -16.08
C ASP A 73 -24.70 20.26 -15.00
N PRO A 74 -25.39 19.33 -14.34
CA PRO A 74 -24.78 18.43 -13.37
C PRO A 74 -23.62 17.66 -13.97
N LEU A 75 -22.49 17.61 -13.25
CA LEU A 75 -21.30 16.88 -13.66
C LEU A 75 -21.22 15.52 -12.94
N ALA A 76 -20.74 14.52 -13.65
CA ALA A 76 -20.50 13.21 -13.07
C ALA A 76 -19.41 13.26 -12.01
N LEU A 77 -19.50 12.36 -11.02
CA LEU A 77 -18.46 12.15 -10.02
C LEU A 77 -17.16 11.71 -10.71
N VAL A 78 -16.07 12.38 -10.39
CA VAL A 78 -14.71 11.99 -10.81
C VAL A 78 -14.05 11.23 -9.69
N GLN A 79 -13.51 10.05 -9.98
CA GLN A 79 -12.69 9.27 -9.04
C GLN A 79 -11.21 9.43 -9.36
N THR A 80 -10.39 9.53 -8.32
CA THR A 80 -8.93 9.52 -8.44
C THR A 80 -8.30 8.62 -7.40
N ASN A 81 -7.15 8.02 -7.74
CA ASN A 81 -6.36 7.25 -6.80
C ASN A 81 -5.63 8.16 -5.82
N TRP A 82 -5.30 7.64 -4.66
CA TRP A 82 -4.49 8.29 -3.64
C TRP A 82 -3.23 8.93 -4.23
N GLY A 83 -3.00 10.20 -3.93
CA GLY A 83 -1.83 10.96 -4.40
C GLY A 83 -1.79 11.24 -5.90
N LYS A 84 -2.87 10.99 -6.66
CA LYS A 84 -2.96 11.23 -8.10
C LYS A 84 -3.92 12.37 -8.41
N ASP A 85 -3.49 13.30 -9.24
CA ASP A 85 -4.36 14.36 -9.73
C ASP A 85 -5.56 13.80 -10.51
N PRO A 86 -6.79 14.27 -10.24
CA PRO A 86 -7.96 13.89 -11.01
C PRO A 86 -7.93 14.49 -12.41
N ILE A 87 -8.44 13.76 -13.38
CA ILE A 87 -8.69 14.26 -14.73
C ILE A 87 -10.05 14.96 -14.70
N LEU A 88 -10.03 16.29 -14.67
CA LEU A 88 -11.23 17.12 -14.63
C LEU A 88 -11.63 17.56 -16.03
N PRO A 89 -12.94 17.73 -16.32
CA PRO A 89 -13.39 18.26 -17.61
C PRO A 89 -12.88 19.70 -17.77
N THR A 90 -12.43 20.02 -18.96
CA THR A 90 -11.98 21.39 -19.32
C THR A 90 -13.14 22.27 -19.80
N LYS A 91 -14.26 21.64 -20.15
CA LYS A 91 -15.47 22.34 -20.62
C LYS A 91 -16.70 21.81 -19.88
N VAL A 92 -17.69 22.68 -19.74
CA VAL A 92 -18.97 22.36 -19.11
C VAL A 92 -20.11 22.97 -19.95
N ASN A 93 -21.28 22.35 -19.89
CA ASN A 93 -22.48 22.94 -20.49
C ASN A 93 -23.16 23.87 -19.50
N ILE A 94 -23.50 25.05 -19.95
CA ILE A 94 -24.31 26.03 -19.22
C ILE A 94 -25.68 26.15 -19.89
N LEU A 95 -26.71 26.28 -19.08
CA LEU A 95 -28.06 26.65 -19.52
C LEU A 95 -28.23 28.18 -19.38
N LEU A 96 -28.65 28.79 -20.44
CA LEU A 96 -28.97 30.24 -20.49
C LEU A 96 -30.42 30.51 -20.10
N THR A 97 -30.73 31.75 -19.72
CA THR A 97 -32.09 32.14 -19.34
C THR A 97 -33.12 31.90 -20.42
N GLU A 98 -32.70 31.98 -21.68
CA GLU A 98 -33.55 31.76 -22.87
C GLU A 98 -33.75 30.27 -23.21
N GLY A 99 -33.18 29.37 -22.43
CA GLY A 99 -33.30 27.90 -22.61
C GLY A 99 -32.25 27.29 -23.55
N GLN A 100 -31.33 28.09 -24.07
CA GLN A 100 -30.24 27.57 -24.90
C GLN A 100 -29.15 26.97 -24.03
N THR A 101 -28.48 25.91 -24.52
CA THR A 101 -27.32 25.31 -23.88
C THR A 101 -26.05 25.66 -24.66
N LEU A 102 -25.02 26.13 -23.94
CA LEU A 102 -23.73 26.45 -24.52
C LEU A 102 -22.62 25.74 -23.77
N GLN A 103 -21.64 25.20 -24.50
CA GLN A 103 -20.43 24.64 -23.91
C GLN A 103 -19.37 25.72 -23.74
N VAL A 104 -18.87 25.89 -22.50
CA VAL A 104 -17.88 26.89 -22.14
C VAL A 104 -16.70 26.28 -21.41
N GLU A 105 -15.55 26.92 -21.46
CA GLU A 105 -14.36 26.47 -20.71
C GLU A 105 -14.54 26.75 -19.21
N VAL A 106 -13.93 25.90 -18.41
CA VAL A 106 -13.96 25.97 -16.95
C VAL A 106 -12.57 25.82 -16.36
N THR A 107 -12.25 26.70 -15.40
CA THR A 107 -11.02 26.60 -14.59
C THR A 107 -11.38 26.18 -13.18
N TRP A 108 -10.86 25.01 -12.74
CA TRP A 108 -11.18 24.43 -11.44
C TRP A 108 -10.29 24.95 -10.33
N ASN A 109 -10.89 25.36 -9.23
CA ASN A 109 -10.18 25.65 -7.98
C ASN A 109 -9.99 24.34 -7.21
N LYS A 110 -8.73 23.90 -7.10
CA LYS A 110 -8.33 22.65 -6.40
C LYS A 110 -7.92 22.87 -4.95
N SER A 111 -8.03 24.07 -4.39
CA SER A 111 -7.53 24.40 -3.04
C SER A 111 -8.15 23.55 -1.92
N ALA A 112 -9.39 23.10 -2.10
CA ALA A 112 -10.10 22.25 -1.15
C ALA A 112 -9.76 20.74 -1.31
N LEU A 113 -9.02 20.35 -2.36
CA LEU A 113 -8.73 18.96 -2.68
C LEU A 113 -7.47 18.49 -1.92
N ASN A 114 -7.65 17.49 -1.06
CA ASN A 114 -6.52 16.79 -0.44
C ASN A 114 -6.38 15.39 -1.05
N LEU A 115 -5.37 15.22 -1.90
CA LEU A 115 -5.10 13.96 -2.58
C LEU A 115 -4.57 12.86 -1.65
N TYR A 116 -4.14 13.21 -0.44
CA TYR A 116 -3.61 12.31 0.57
C TYR A 116 -4.60 12.04 1.72
N SER A 117 -5.88 12.30 1.50
CA SER A 117 -6.96 11.96 2.42
C SER A 117 -8.15 11.41 1.64
N ARG A 118 -8.56 10.18 1.95
CA ARG A 118 -9.75 9.60 1.33
C ARG A 118 -10.98 10.46 1.63
N GLY A 119 -11.82 10.64 0.66
CA GLY A 119 -13.04 11.42 0.86
C GLY A 119 -13.62 11.93 -0.44
N THR A 120 -14.76 12.61 -0.34
CA THR A 120 -15.38 13.29 -1.47
C THR A 120 -15.25 14.78 -1.28
N TYR A 121 -14.66 15.44 -2.25
CA TYR A 121 -14.38 16.88 -2.26
C TYR A 121 -15.24 17.56 -3.31
N THR A 122 -15.81 18.71 -2.94
CA THR A 122 -16.54 19.57 -3.90
C THR A 122 -15.60 20.64 -4.42
N LEU A 123 -15.34 20.63 -5.72
CA LEU A 123 -14.55 21.68 -6.38
C LEU A 123 -15.47 22.67 -7.05
N GLN A 124 -15.08 23.95 -7.03
CA GLN A 124 -15.75 25.02 -7.75
C GLN A 124 -14.95 25.38 -8.98
N GLY A 125 -15.64 25.55 -10.11
CA GLY A 125 -15.09 25.99 -11.38
C GLY A 125 -15.53 27.39 -11.75
N THR A 126 -14.60 28.20 -12.20
CA THR A 126 -14.89 29.53 -12.81
C THR A 126 -15.09 29.33 -14.29
N LEU A 127 -16.19 29.87 -14.80
CA LEU A 127 -16.57 29.82 -16.22
C LEU A 127 -15.84 30.91 -17.01
N THR A 128 -15.29 30.52 -18.17
CA THR A 128 -14.80 31.51 -19.16
C THR A 128 -15.90 31.72 -20.18
N LEU A 129 -16.53 32.90 -20.11
CA LEU A 129 -17.72 33.21 -20.89
C LEU A 129 -17.38 34.16 -22.03
N PRO A 130 -18.10 34.05 -23.18
CA PRO A 130 -18.11 35.08 -24.21
C PRO A 130 -18.65 36.43 -23.66
N THR A 131 -18.26 37.53 -24.28
CA THR A 131 -18.57 38.88 -23.82
C THR A 131 -20.07 39.24 -23.86
N TYR A 132 -20.84 38.49 -24.63
CA TYR A 132 -22.30 38.66 -24.76
C TYR A 132 -23.11 37.89 -23.70
N ILE A 133 -22.43 37.15 -22.78
CA ILE A 133 -23.10 36.42 -21.72
C ILE A 133 -22.79 37.07 -20.38
N ASP A 134 -23.86 37.41 -19.68
CA ASP A 134 -23.78 37.98 -18.33
C ASP A 134 -23.79 36.88 -17.24
N ASN A 135 -22.89 36.96 -16.29
CA ASN A 135 -22.84 36.13 -15.11
C ASN A 135 -22.71 36.95 -13.82
N THR A 136 -23.43 38.04 -13.73
CA THR A 136 -23.46 38.86 -12.50
C THR A 136 -23.94 38.07 -11.29
N ALA A 137 -24.76 37.05 -11.47
CA ALA A 137 -25.17 36.10 -10.45
C ALA A 137 -24.03 35.17 -9.94
N GLN A 138 -22.83 35.26 -10.54
CA GLN A 138 -21.64 34.46 -10.19
C GLN A 138 -21.91 32.92 -10.16
N VAL A 139 -22.68 32.42 -11.10
CA VAL A 139 -22.94 31.00 -11.29
C VAL A 139 -21.60 30.32 -11.54
N ARG A 140 -21.32 29.24 -10.77
CA ARG A 140 -20.09 28.48 -10.85
C ARG A 140 -20.40 27.02 -11.15
N ALA A 141 -19.51 26.38 -11.89
CA ALA A 141 -19.54 24.93 -12.03
C ALA A 141 -19.18 24.27 -10.67
N LYS A 142 -19.79 23.12 -10.40
CA LYS A 142 -19.47 22.28 -9.22
C LYS A 142 -19.23 20.85 -9.69
N ILE A 143 -18.15 20.25 -9.21
CA ILE A 143 -17.84 18.84 -9.47
C ILE A 143 -17.45 18.15 -8.17
N LEU A 144 -17.90 16.90 -8.02
CA LEU A 144 -17.48 16.04 -6.91
C LEU A 144 -16.26 15.23 -7.35
N VAL A 145 -15.23 15.23 -6.53
CA VAL A 145 -14.02 14.43 -6.71
C VAL A 145 -13.89 13.48 -5.53
N GLN A 146 -13.91 12.18 -5.79
CA GLN A 146 -13.69 11.16 -4.79
C GLN A 146 -12.24 10.68 -4.85
N VAL A 147 -11.49 10.93 -3.78
CA VAL A 147 -10.16 10.35 -3.56
C VAL A 147 -10.33 8.97 -2.94
N LEU A 148 -9.84 7.95 -3.64
CA LEU A 148 -9.91 6.56 -3.19
C LEU A 148 -9.00 6.33 -1.97
N PRO A 149 -9.25 5.28 -1.16
CA PRO A 149 -8.39 4.93 -0.06
C PRO A 149 -6.94 4.71 -0.50
N LYS A 150 -6.00 4.97 0.39
CA LYS A 150 -4.59 4.59 0.19
C LYS A 150 -4.51 3.07 0.00
N PRO A 151 -3.77 2.57 -1.00
CA PRO A 151 -3.59 1.14 -1.19
C PRO A 151 -2.90 0.50 0.01
N ALA A 152 -3.35 -0.68 0.41
CA ALA A 152 -2.66 -1.51 1.38
C ALA A 152 -1.34 -2.07 0.82
N PRO A 153 -0.42 -2.56 1.67
CA PRO A 153 0.72 -3.34 1.23
C PRO A 153 0.28 -4.49 0.31
N ARG A 154 1.04 -4.73 -0.77
CA ARG A 154 0.67 -5.74 -1.79
C ARG A 154 1.22 -7.12 -1.48
N ASP A 155 2.39 -7.15 -0.88
CA ASP A 155 3.08 -8.39 -0.52
C ASP A 155 4.10 -8.17 0.59
N VAL A 156 4.47 -9.25 1.26
CA VAL A 156 5.61 -9.32 2.16
C VAL A 156 6.38 -10.61 1.89
N THR A 157 7.69 -10.53 1.82
CA THR A 157 8.58 -11.68 1.66
C THR A 157 9.55 -11.75 2.82
N ILE A 158 10.16 -12.90 3.02
CA ILE A 158 11.26 -13.08 3.97
C ILE A 158 12.54 -13.38 3.19
N THR A 159 13.66 -12.78 3.56
CA THR A 159 14.94 -12.95 2.85
C THR A 159 15.52 -14.34 3.00
N ASN A 160 15.22 -15.01 4.13
CA ASN A 160 15.63 -16.38 4.39
C ASN A 160 14.57 -17.05 5.26
N ASP A 161 14.13 -18.24 4.91
CA ASP A 161 13.13 -19.03 5.61
C ASP A 161 13.73 -20.23 6.38
N THR A 162 15.06 -20.30 6.46
CA THR A 162 15.76 -21.44 7.05
C THR A 162 16.75 -20.98 8.11
N PHE A 163 16.82 -21.66 9.25
CA PHE A 163 17.81 -21.40 10.28
C PHE A 163 18.40 -22.70 10.84
N ILE A 164 19.59 -22.61 11.45
CA ILE A 164 20.24 -23.74 12.08
C ILE A 164 19.91 -23.71 13.58
N GLY A 165 19.33 -24.80 14.09
CA GLY A 165 19.09 -24.96 15.52
C GLY A 165 20.43 -24.93 16.30
N SER A 166 20.55 -24.00 17.24
CA SER A 166 21.73 -23.86 18.09
C SER A 166 21.49 -24.44 19.48
N THR A 167 22.52 -25.07 20.03
CA THR A 167 22.50 -25.59 21.42
C THR A 167 22.82 -24.52 22.45
N THR A 168 23.39 -23.38 22.02
CA THR A 168 23.89 -22.33 22.91
C THR A 168 23.22 -20.99 22.71
N ALA A 169 22.69 -20.71 21.53
CA ALA A 169 22.03 -19.44 21.21
C ALA A 169 20.51 -19.60 21.32
N PHE A 170 19.90 -18.75 22.15
CA PHE A 170 18.45 -18.69 22.32
C PHE A 170 17.80 -17.63 21.42
N PHE A 171 18.59 -16.83 20.72
CA PHE A 171 18.14 -15.76 19.84
C PHE A 171 18.88 -15.87 18.50
N ILE A 172 18.23 -16.50 17.52
CA ILE A 172 18.85 -16.82 16.25
C ILE A 172 18.12 -16.06 15.14
N PRO A 173 18.79 -15.17 14.40
CA PRO A 173 18.17 -14.52 13.27
C PRO A 173 17.82 -15.54 12.19
N VAL A 174 16.62 -15.42 11.63
CA VAL A 174 16.13 -16.24 10.53
C VAL A 174 16.21 -15.46 9.23
N GLY A 175 15.50 -14.33 9.14
CA GLY A 175 15.47 -13.51 7.93
C GLY A 175 14.73 -12.20 8.15
N ASP A 176 14.95 -11.26 7.24
CA ASP A 176 14.30 -9.95 7.23
C ASP A 176 12.99 -10.00 6.44
N PHE A 177 11.95 -9.37 6.95
CA PHE A 177 10.73 -9.14 6.20
C PHE A 177 10.89 -7.95 5.26
N VAL A 178 10.62 -8.18 3.98
CA VAL A 178 10.64 -7.15 2.94
C VAL A 178 9.22 -6.91 2.45
N VAL A 179 8.71 -5.71 2.70
CA VAL A 179 7.34 -5.33 2.33
C VAL A 179 7.33 -4.67 0.97
N ASN A 180 6.45 -5.14 0.09
CA ASN A 180 6.15 -4.50 -1.19
C ASN A 180 4.88 -3.65 -1.02
N ASP A 181 5.07 -2.34 -0.88
CA ASP A 181 4.00 -1.35 -0.83
C ASP A 181 4.28 -0.26 -1.89
N PRO A 182 3.31 0.01 -2.78
CA PRO A 182 3.50 1.00 -3.84
C PRO A 182 3.57 2.44 -3.35
N VAL A 183 3.11 2.70 -2.12
CA VAL A 183 2.89 4.07 -1.62
C VAL A 183 3.66 4.35 -0.34
N ASP A 184 3.77 3.38 0.58
CA ASP A 184 4.44 3.57 1.87
C ASP A 184 5.78 2.83 1.96
N LYS A 185 6.67 3.35 2.83
CA LYS A 185 7.99 2.77 3.12
C LYS A 185 8.14 2.38 4.58
N ILE A 186 7.17 2.73 5.42
CA ILE A 186 7.21 2.47 6.85
C ILE A 186 6.06 1.53 7.20
N HIS A 187 6.41 0.38 7.75
CA HIS A 187 5.46 -0.67 8.11
C HIS A 187 5.83 -1.24 9.48
N VAL A 188 4.81 -1.74 10.16
CA VAL A 188 4.97 -2.59 11.35
C VAL A 188 4.65 -4.01 10.93
N VAL A 189 5.60 -4.93 11.17
CA VAL A 189 5.40 -6.37 10.99
C VAL A 189 5.22 -7.01 12.36
N SER A 190 4.13 -7.74 12.54
CA SER A 190 3.79 -8.42 13.79
C SER A 190 3.19 -9.80 13.51
N PHE A 191 3.10 -10.65 14.51
CA PHE A 191 2.35 -11.90 14.36
C PHE A 191 0.85 -11.66 14.36
N LEU A 192 0.14 -12.45 13.56
CA LEU A 192 -1.32 -12.48 13.56
C LEU A 192 -1.80 -13.46 14.64
N GLY A 193 -2.12 -12.93 15.84
CA GLY A 193 -2.63 -13.71 16.96
C GLY A 193 -1.63 -14.73 17.52
N ASP A 194 -2.10 -15.57 18.44
CA ASP A 194 -1.30 -16.57 19.15
C ASP A 194 -1.35 -17.96 18.48
N GLY A 195 -1.93 -18.04 17.30
CA GLY A 195 -2.06 -19.28 16.54
C GLY A 195 -0.77 -19.71 15.88
N TYR A 196 -0.80 -20.90 15.29
CA TYR A 196 0.33 -21.51 14.59
C TYR A 196 1.56 -21.71 15.50
N ASP A 197 2.75 -21.56 14.94
CA ASP A 197 4.03 -21.72 15.65
C ASP A 197 4.63 -20.37 16.07
N ASN A 198 3.84 -19.30 16.05
CA ASN A 198 4.28 -17.94 16.39
C ASN A 198 5.04 -17.88 17.73
N LYS A 199 4.62 -18.69 18.72
CA LYS A 199 5.23 -18.76 20.05
C LYS A 199 6.73 -19.10 20.08
N PHE A 200 7.25 -19.70 19.01
CA PHE A 200 8.67 -20.04 18.89
C PHE A 200 9.53 -18.90 18.37
N PHE A 201 8.92 -17.81 17.92
CA PHE A 201 9.59 -16.74 17.23
C PHE A 201 9.30 -15.39 17.86
N GLU A 202 10.16 -14.43 17.57
CA GLU A 202 9.98 -13.02 17.87
C GLU A 202 10.31 -12.19 16.64
N ILE A 203 9.56 -11.09 16.43
CA ILE A 203 9.83 -10.14 15.37
C ILE A 203 10.35 -8.86 16.01
N LYS A 204 11.58 -8.46 15.66
CA LYS A 204 12.19 -7.20 16.07
C LYS A 204 12.76 -6.47 14.86
N ASN A 205 12.38 -5.20 14.67
CA ASN A 205 12.86 -4.36 13.57
C ASN A 205 12.68 -5.04 12.20
N ASN A 206 11.53 -5.69 12.00
CA ASN A 206 11.20 -6.47 10.80
C ASN A 206 12.10 -7.68 10.55
N ILE A 207 12.86 -8.13 11.54
CA ILE A 207 13.66 -9.36 11.47
C ILE A 207 12.95 -10.43 12.28
N LEU A 208 12.83 -11.62 11.69
CA LEU A 208 12.34 -12.80 12.37
C LEU A 208 13.48 -13.47 13.13
N PHE A 209 13.27 -13.77 14.40
CA PHE A 209 14.20 -14.51 15.24
C PHE A 209 13.51 -15.76 15.80
N TRP A 210 14.24 -16.86 15.81
CA TRP A 210 13.94 -17.95 16.74
C TRP A 210 14.27 -17.47 18.15
N SER A 211 13.33 -17.50 19.08
CA SER A 211 13.49 -16.94 20.42
C SER A 211 13.02 -17.89 21.53
N SER A 212 12.60 -19.10 21.19
CA SER A 212 12.03 -20.02 22.16
C SER A 212 13.08 -20.84 22.89
N ALA A 213 12.94 -20.91 24.21
CA ALA A 213 13.63 -21.89 25.04
C ALA A 213 13.05 -23.31 24.86
N GLU A 214 11.85 -23.42 24.30
CA GLU A 214 11.20 -24.69 24.00
C GLU A 214 11.92 -25.39 22.84
N ARG A 215 12.34 -26.63 23.02
CA ARG A 215 13.15 -27.36 22.04
C ARG A 215 12.37 -27.77 20.80
N ALA A 216 11.07 -28.05 20.94
CA ALA A 216 10.23 -28.64 19.91
C ALA A 216 10.95 -29.81 19.19
N PRO A 217 11.29 -30.91 19.89
CA PRO A 217 12.02 -32.02 19.31
C PRO A 217 11.21 -32.64 18.16
N GLY A 218 11.90 -33.15 17.14
CA GLY A 218 11.28 -33.74 15.94
C GLY A 218 10.75 -32.69 14.94
N LYS A 219 10.41 -31.48 15.38
CA LYS A 219 9.81 -30.49 14.51
C LYS A 219 10.86 -29.72 13.71
N THR A 220 10.80 -29.85 12.38
CA THR A 220 11.74 -29.22 11.44
C THR A 220 11.09 -28.10 10.62
N SER A 221 9.78 -27.97 10.67
CA SER A 221 9.02 -26.94 9.96
C SER A 221 8.05 -26.25 10.88
N PHE A 222 7.98 -24.94 10.80
CA PHE A 222 7.17 -24.08 11.65
C PHE A 222 6.31 -23.17 10.79
N SER A 223 5.04 -23.17 11.07
CA SER A 223 4.06 -22.34 10.37
C SER A 223 3.85 -21.04 11.14
N ILE A 224 4.09 -19.90 10.52
CA ILE A 224 3.82 -18.59 11.12
C ILE A 224 2.92 -17.77 10.22
N VAL A 225 2.11 -16.89 10.83
CA VAL A 225 1.33 -15.88 10.10
C VAL A 225 1.70 -14.52 10.61
N VAL A 226 2.09 -13.65 9.68
CA VAL A 226 2.44 -12.27 9.99
C VAL A 226 1.41 -11.30 9.43
N ARG A 227 1.21 -10.21 10.13
CA ARG A 227 0.46 -9.04 9.71
C ARG A 227 1.41 -7.89 9.46
N VAL A 228 1.33 -7.32 8.28
CA VAL A 228 1.98 -6.04 7.95
C VAL A 228 0.93 -4.95 8.08
N THR A 229 1.27 -3.88 8.77
CA THR A 229 0.40 -2.70 8.93
C THR A 229 1.15 -1.46 8.45
N ASP A 230 0.54 -0.69 7.56
CA ASP A 230 1.05 0.61 7.14
C ASP A 230 0.69 1.72 8.14
N ARG A 231 1.14 2.96 7.88
CA ARG A 231 0.88 4.12 8.76
C ARG A 231 -0.59 4.53 8.85
N ASP A 232 -1.41 4.13 7.88
CA ASP A 232 -2.85 4.45 7.85
C ASP A 232 -3.72 3.31 8.36
N GLY A 233 -3.08 2.23 8.85
CA GLY A 233 -3.77 1.08 9.41
C GLY A 233 -4.26 0.07 8.38
N ASN A 234 -3.88 0.18 7.09
CA ASN A 234 -4.17 -0.86 6.13
C ASN A 234 -3.28 -2.07 6.40
N THR A 235 -3.82 -3.27 6.26
CA THR A 235 -3.14 -4.50 6.66
C THR A 235 -3.04 -5.50 5.54
N LEU A 236 -1.98 -6.32 5.61
CA LEU A 236 -1.77 -7.51 4.79
C LEU A 236 -1.36 -8.66 5.70
N ASP A 237 -2.07 -9.79 5.63
CA ASP A 237 -1.72 -11.00 6.36
C ASP A 237 -1.07 -12.01 5.40
N LYS A 238 0.03 -12.65 5.85
CA LYS A 238 0.70 -13.66 5.04
C LYS A 238 1.24 -14.82 5.88
N PHE A 239 1.08 -16.02 5.33
CA PHE A 239 1.61 -17.25 5.88
C PHE A 239 3.04 -17.52 5.40
N PHE A 240 3.89 -18.00 6.32
CA PHE A 240 5.24 -18.47 6.02
C PHE A 240 5.49 -19.84 6.66
N LEU A 241 6.27 -20.66 5.96
CA LEU A 241 6.81 -21.91 6.47
C LEU A 241 8.30 -21.70 6.73
N ILE A 242 8.69 -21.75 8.00
CA ILE A 242 10.08 -21.58 8.44
C ILE A 242 10.67 -22.94 8.71
N LYS A 243 11.87 -23.22 8.19
CA LYS A 243 12.56 -24.49 8.29
C LYS A 243 13.71 -24.42 9.28
N ARG A 244 13.78 -25.40 10.17
CA ARG A 244 14.92 -25.59 11.06
C ARG A 244 15.79 -26.74 10.55
N THR A 245 17.03 -26.45 10.25
CA THR A 245 18.05 -27.46 10.01
C THR A 245 18.74 -27.83 11.34
N ARG A 246 19.25 -29.01 11.41
CA ARG A 246 19.98 -29.56 12.57
C ARG A 246 21.17 -30.37 12.08
N PRO A 247 22.26 -30.47 12.87
CA PRO A 247 23.40 -31.28 12.48
C PRO A 247 22.96 -32.74 12.24
N ASP A 248 23.52 -33.38 11.23
CA ASP A 248 23.36 -34.83 11.10
C ASP A 248 24.06 -35.52 12.29
N PHE A 249 23.32 -36.32 13.02
CA PHE A 249 23.84 -36.99 14.21
C PHE A 249 25.05 -37.87 13.91
N SER A 250 25.17 -38.45 12.72
CA SER A 250 26.33 -39.22 12.29
C SER A 250 27.63 -38.42 12.29
N SER A 251 27.52 -37.11 12.04
CA SER A 251 28.64 -36.15 11.95
C SER A 251 28.96 -35.44 13.26
N VAL A 252 28.08 -35.52 14.27
CA VAL A 252 28.28 -34.85 15.56
C VAL A 252 29.52 -35.38 16.25
N THR A 253 30.43 -34.50 16.65
CA THR A 253 31.57 -34.81 17.48
C THR A 253 31.15 -35.01 18.92
N ILE A 254 31.38 -36.23 19.45
CA ILE A 254 31.09 -36.56 20.85
C ILE A 254 32.39 -36.56 21.62
N PHE A 255 32.49 -35.66 22.60
CA PHE A 255 33.68 -35.55 23.43
C PHE A 255 33.87 -36.82 24.26
N ASN A 256 35.10 -37.30 24.33
CA ASN A 256 35.46 -38.56 24.98
C ASN A 256 36.11 -38.41 26.36
N THR A 257 36.12 -37.20 26.91
CA THR A 257 36.76 -36.90 28.18
C THR A 257 36.09 -35.71 28.88
N PHE A 258 35.93 -35.77 30.19
CA PHE A 258 35.53 -34.64 31.00
C PHE A 258 36.17 -34.72 32.40
N THR A 259 36.19 -33.59 33.12
CA THR A 259 36.89 -33.40 34.38
C THR A 259 35.98 -32.85 35.48
N PRO A 260 35.20 -33.68 36.18
CA PRO A 260 34.26 -33.21 37.20
C PRO A 260 35.03 -32.77 38.48
N ASN A 261 35.64 -31.59 38.45
CA ASN A 261 36.43 -31.02 39.53
C ASN A 261 35.81 -29.73 40.14
N GLY A 262 34.67 -29.27 39.59
CA GLY A 262 33.94 -28.11 40.07
C GLY A 262 34.52 -26.75 39.65
N ASP A 263 35.44 -26.71 38.67
CA ASP A 263 36.05 -25.48 38.17
C ASP A 263 35.21 -24.79 37.08
N ARG A 264 34.07 -25.34 36.72
CA ARG A 264 33.12 -24.93 35.67
C ARG A 264 33.61 -25.17 34.24
N PHE A 265 34.73 -25.83 34.06
CA PHE A 265 35.22 -26.19 32.74
C PHE A 265 35.19 -27.73 32.59
N ASN A 266 34.43 -28.19 31.64
CA ASN A 266 34.36 -29.63 31.33
C ASN A 266 33.92 -30.53 32.51
N ASP A 267 33.18 -29.98 33.44
CA ASP A 267 32.70 -30.70 34.63
C ASP A 267 31.62 -31.73 34.33
N THR A 268 30.99 -31.64 33.17
CA THR A 268 29.90 -32.52 32.79
C THR A 268 30.04 -33.02 31.35
N TRP A 269 29.56 -34.23 31.10
CA TRP A 269 29.51 -34.82 29.79
C TRP A 269 28.08 -34.94 29.28
N GLY A 270 27.87 -34.65 27.98
CA GLY A 270 26.58 -34.77 27.28
C GLY A 270 26.70 -34.38 25.84
N VAL A 271 25.60 -34.54 25.07
CA VAL A 271 25.55 -34.28 23.65
C VAL A 271 24.34 -33.35 23.34
N PRO A 272 24.45 -32.06 23.67
CA PRO A 272 23.36 -31.11 23.45
C PRO A 272 23.00 -30.93 21.97
N GLU A 273 23.84 -31.31 21.04
CA GLU A 273 23.60 -31.26 19.58
C GLU A 273 22.39 -32.08 19.15
N VAL A 274 22.04 -33.12 19.93
CA VAL A 274 20.85 -33.95 19.63
C VAL A 274 19.55 -33.44 20.24
N ARG A 275 19.57 -32.27 20.88
CA ARG A 275 18.41 -31.70 21.59
C ARG A 275 17.17 -31.46 20.71
N PHE A 276 17.35 -31.36 19.40
CA PHE A 276 16.26 -31.11 18.44
C PHE A 276 15.72 -32.39 17.79
N TYR A 277 16.28 -33.55 18.15
CA TYR A 277 15.76 -34.83 17.71
C TYR A 277 14.69 -35.36 18.67
N GLU A 278 13.75 -36.13 18.14
CA GLU A 278 12.73 -36.80 18.94
C GLU A 278 13.19 -38.19 19.38
N GLY A 279 12.75 -38.59 20.58
CA GLY A 279 13.04 -39.93 21.11
C GLY A 279 14.52 -40.18 21.41
N VAL A 280 15.24 -39.13 21.85
CA VAL A 280 16.64 -39.24 22.27
C VAL A 280 16.73 -40.01 23.58
N ARG A 281 17.64 -40.98 23.63
CA ARG A 281 18.04 -41.68 24.86
C ARG A 281 19.56 -41.72 24.96
N ILE A 282 20.06 -41.23 26.07
CA ILE A 282 21.49 -41.17 26.39
C ILE A 282 21.73 -42.03 27.63
N SER A 283 22.54 -43.07 27.49
CA SER A 283 22.91 -43.96 28.57
C SER A 283 24.43 -44.02 28.73
N VAL A 284 24.92 -44.09 29.98
CA VAL A 284 26.33 -44.37 30.29
C VAL A 284 26.41 -45.60 31.19
N TYR A 285 27.36 -46.46 30.92
CA TYR A 285 27.58 -47.74 31.62
C TYR A 285 29.00 -47.79 32.15
N ASP A 286 29.16 -48.41 33.31
CA ASP A 286 30.46 -48.79 33.84
C ASP A 286 31.06 -50.01 33.09
N ARG A 287 32.27 -50.45 33.49
CA ARG A 287 32.93 -51.63 32.90
C ARG A 287 32.20 -52.92 33.19
N GLY A 288 31.39 -52.99 34.22
CA GLY A 288 30.56 -54.14 34.58
C GLY A 288 29.24 -54.18 33.82
N GLY A 289 28.93 -53.15 33.00
CA GLY A 289 27.67 -53.07 32.26
C GLY A 289 26.50 -52.49 33.07
N HIS A 290 26.77 -51.97 34.28
CA HIS A 290 25.73 -51.27 35.05
C HIS A 290 25.51 -49.87 34.49
N ARG A 291 24.25 -49.49 34.28
CA ARG A 291 23.90 -48.14 33.81
C ARG A 291 24.03 -47.14 34.93
N VAL A 292 25.03 -46.23 34.79
CA VAL A 292 25.35 -45.21 35.80
C VAL A 292 24.74 -43.83 35.48
N PHE A 293 24.28 -43.66 34.25
CA PHE A 293 23.55 -42.44 33.85
C PHE A 293 22.53 -42.78 32.78
N TYR A 294 21.37 -42.08 32.85
CA TYR A 294 20.33 -42.15 31.82
C TYR A 294 19.59 -40.86 31.76
N THR A 295 19.35 -40.40 30.54
CA THR A 295 18.44 -39.29 30.29
C THR A 295 17.78 -39.37 28.91
N GLU A 296 16.56 -38.92 28.84
CA GLU A 296 15.84 -38.64 27.57
C GLU A 296 15.86 -37.13 27.24
N ASN A 297 16.45 -36.33 28.14
CA ASN A 297 16.63 -34.92 27.96
C ASN A 297 18.11 -34.59 27.69
N PRO A 298 18.50 -34.28 26.43
CA PRO A 298 19.89 -33.96 26.06
C PRO A 298 20.53 -32.77 26.77
N ASP A 299 19.72 -31.93 27.44
CA ASP A 299 20.23 -30.81 28.22
C ASP A 299 20.70 -31.23 29.63
N ILE A 300 20.28 -32.43 30.08
CA ILE A 300 20.77 -33.03 31.31
C ILE A 300 22.07 -33.74 31.00
N ARG A 301 23.14 -33.28 31.60
CA ARG A 301 24.48 -33.78 31.41
C ARG A 301 24.91 -34.65 32.60
N TRP A 302 25.74 -35.62 32.34
CA TRP A 302 26.32 -36.48 33.36
C TRP A 302 27.51 -35.76 34.05
N ASP A 303 27.49 -35.69 35.38
CA ASP A 303 28.50 -35.05 36.24
C ASP A 303 29.55 -36.04 36.80
N GLY A 304 29.55 -37.27 36.35
CA GLY A 304 30.47 -38.31 36.85
C GLY A 304 30.04 -38.92 38.18
N THR A 305 28.78 -38.69 38.60
CA THR A 305 28.22 -39.31 39.82
C THR A 305 27.19 -40.39 39.46
N TYR A 306 26.96 -41.33 40.38
CA TYR A 306 25.85 -42.26 40.39
C TYR A 306 25.23 -42.30 41.78
N GLU A 307 23.93 -42.12 41.90
CA GLU A 307 23.22 -42.04 43.19
C GLU A 307 23.88 -41.07 44.21
N GLY A 308 24.37 -39.92 43.68
CA GLY A 308 25.01 -38.89 44.46
C GLY A 308 26.43 -39.22 44.93
N LYS A 309 27.01 -40.31 44.48
CA LYS A 309 28.39 -40.70 44.81
C LYS A 309 29.27 -40.55 43.56
N GLU A 310 30.44 -39.96 43.78
CA GLU A 310 31.47 -39.86 42.74
C GLU A 310 31.90 -41.24 42.25
N LEU A 311 31.94 -41.36 40.94
CA LEU A 311 32.43 -42.60 40.31
C LEU A 311 33.97 -42.57 40.16
N PRO A 312 34.62 -43.75 40.12
CA PRO A 312 36.07 -43.86 39.92
C PRO A 312 36.53 -43.22 38.61
N ILE A 313 37.76 -42.71 38.62
CA ILE A 313 38.47 -42.31 37.41
C ILE A 313 38.56 -43.51 36.45
N GLY A 314 38.28 -43.27 35.21
CA GLY A 314 38.38 -44.34 34.21
C GLY A 314 37.44 -44.16 33.01
N SER A 315 37.36 -45.20 32.21
CA SER A 315 36.55 -45.24 30.98
C SER A 315 35.18 -45.85 31.25
N TYR A 316 34.18 -45.17 30.73
CA TYR A 316 32.76 -45.54 30.76
C TYR A 316 32.25 -45.68 29.31
N TYR A 317 31.25 -46.51 29.09
CA TYR A 317 30.68 -46.74 27.77
C TYR A 317 29.37 -45.97 27.64
N TRP A 318 29.23 -45.22 26.58
CA TRP A 318 27.98 -44.54 26.29
C TRP A 318 27.24 -45.12 25.08
N VAL A 319 25.93 -45.05 25.14
CA VAL A 319 25.01 -45.37 24.04
C VAL A 319 24.05 -44.19 23.88
N ILE A 320 23.96 -43.68 22.66
CA ILE A 320 23.01 -42.63 22.30
C ILE A 320 22.14 -43.16 21.17
N GLU A 321 20.85 -43.16 21.41
CA GLU A 321 19.82 -43.61 20.47
C GLU A 321 18.93 -42.45 20.09
N ILE A 322 18.63 -42.29 18.79
CA ILE A 322 17.69 -41.30 18.25
C ILE A 322 16.50 -42.07 17.70
N GLY A 323 15.37 -42.05 18.41
CA GLY A 323 14.16 -42.76 18.02
C GLY A 323 13.61 -42.34 16.66
N GLU A 324 13.62 -41.07 16.38
CA GLU A 324 13.14 -40.50 15.12
C GLU A 324 13.87 -41.04 13.87
N THR A 325 15.16 -41.23 13.95
CA THR A 325 15.99 -41.71 12.82
C THR A 325 16.37 -43.17 12.90
N GLY A 326 16.16 -43.79 14.07
CA GLY A 326 16.64 -45.16 14.37
C GLY A 326 18.15 -45.27 14.51
N VAL A 327 18.87 -44.14 14.45
CA VAL A 327 20.34 -44.13 14.52
C VAL A 327 20.80 -44.35 15.96
N THR A 328 21.74 -45.29 16.16
CA THR A 328 22.38 -45.54 17.44
C THR A 328 23.89 -45.38 17.28
N ARG A 329 24.51 -44.60 18.17
CA ARG A 329 25.97 -44.46 18.28
C ARG A 329 26.45 -44.95 19.65
N ARG A 330 27.66 -45.51 19.68
CA ARG A 330 28.29 -46.03 20.89
C ARG A 330 29.73 -45.57 20.94
N GLY A 331 30.26 -45.42 22.14
CA GLY A 331 31.65 -45.04 22.33
C GLY A 331 32.05 -45.06 23.79
N MET A 332 33.18 -44.41 24.09
CA MET A 332 33.72 -44.31 25.43
C MET A 332 33.87 -42.84 25.83
N VAL A 333 33.69 -42.60 27.13
CA VAL A 333 34.00 -41.33 27.77
C VAL A 333 34.88 -41.59 29.00
N ASN A 334 35.89 -40.77 29.19
CA ASN A 334 36.83 -40.92 30.31
C ASN A 334 36.52 -39.85 31.38
N VAL A 335 36.35 -40.29 32.59
CA VAL A 335 36.32 -39.45 33.77
C VAL A 335 37.77 -39.27 34.23
N ILE A 336 38.24 -38.02 34.25
CA ILE A 336 39.58 -37.68 34.71
C ILE A 336 39.42 -36.65 35.85
N LYS A 337 40.16 -36.85 36.93
CA LYS A 337 40.27 -35.84 37.99
C LYS A 337 41.66 -35.20 37.94
N LYS A 338 41.71 -33.91 37.97
CA LYS A 338 42.94 -33.16 38.23
C LYS A 338 43.07 -32.83 39.70
#